data_684d7724778577704cb6db6671cf6916
#
_entry.id   684d7724778577704cb6db6671cf6916
#
_cell.length_a   1.000
_cell.length_b   1.000
_cell.length_c   1.000
_cell.angle_alpha   90.00
_cell.angle_beta   90.00
_cell.angle_gamma   90.00
#
_symmetry.space_group_name_H-M   'P 1'
#
loop_
_entity.id
_entity.type
_entity.pdbx_description
1 polymer ?
#
loop_
_entity_poly.entity_id
_entity_poly.type
_entity_poly.pdbx_seq_one_letter_code
_entity_poly.pdbx_strand_id
1 'polypeptide(L)'
;MNYDELNKKIGKSKVAKIFGWILIITSIISFIIFTPTYINWKSKEKSYNKEYVYSDYGNLYYEDGNDKISVEKIYDIYDEVIELNVPDKETAVMYCSKENKQECIYFDLNNSINQGILNPIFWILLMLCFIANGIFFTTNKRVKKDTNGEEKTSLSSIYMLYVFIFSLGLVFLLPQVFNAFNYLKLKNDSNITTATIYSEIYNLGTDSNLYKPVSYYYVDNQKYIYINDLYIEGNLDDTIGTTFELYYNKNNPSEASKKGNSFNLSLMIIGICFIIFTTPFVFFRNKMENRINKNKQIISNQEWKI
;
A
#
# COMPACT_ATOMS: atom_id res chain seq x y z
N MET A 1 -13.85 31.67 18.93
CA MET A 1 -14.86 31.06 18.05
C MET A 1 -15.44 29.88 18.81
N ASN A 2 -16.74 29.95 19.16
CA ASN A 2 -17.39 28.91 19.96
C ASN A 2 -17.51 27.62 19.10
N TYR A 3 -17.39 26.45 19.73
CA TYR A 3 -17.51 25.13 19.08
C TYR A 3 -18.81 25.00 18.26
N ASP A 4 -19.90 25.58 18.72
CA ASP A 4 -21.19 25.62 18.03
C ASP A 4 -21.18 26.51 16.77
N GLU A 5 -20.41 27.59 16.75
CA GLU A 5 -20.18 28.41 15.55
C GLU A 5 -19.32 27.69 14.51
N LEU A 6 -18.32 26.95 14.96
CA LEU A 6 -17.48 26.13 14.09
C LEU A 6 -18.30 25.02 13.44
N ASN A 7 -19.10 24.30 14.22
CA ASN A 7 -20.00 23.25 13.72
C ASN A 7 -21.09 23.81 12.79
N LYS A 8 -21.63 24.99 13.08
CA LYS A 8 -22.60 25.67 12.23
C LYS A 8 -22.00 26.11 10.90
N LYS A 9 -20.73 26.55 10.91
CA LYS A 9 -19.97 26.89 9.69
C LYS A 9 -19.60 25.65 8.88
N ILE A 10 -19.10 24.61 9.49
CA ILE A 10 -18.67 23.37 8.81
C ILE A 10 -19.89 22.57 8.33
N GLY A 11 -20.95 22.43 9.14
CA GLY A 11 -22.18 21.73 8.76
C GLY A 11 -23.01 22.41 7.66
N LYS A 12 -22.89 23.74 7.51
CA LYS A 12 -23.49 24.53 6.42
C LYS A 12 -22.60 24.61 5.18
N SER A 13 -21.33 24.19 5.28
CA SER A 13 -20.39 24.45 4.22
C SER A 13 -20.63 23.51 3.03
N LYS A 14 -20.71 24.09 1.84
CA LYS A 14 -20.65 23.35 0.56
C LYS A 14 -19.36 22.54 0.44
N VAL A 15 -18.36 22.86 1.28
CA VAL A 15 -17.00 22.29 1.28
C VAL A 15 -17.04 20.78 1.50
N ALA A 16 -17.80 20.25 2.47
CA ALA A 16 -17.89 18.81 2.70
C ALA A 16 -18.44 18.05 1.48
N LYS A 17 -19.48 18.63 0.83
CA LYS A 17 -20.02 18.04 -0.40
C LYS A 17 -19.04 18.07 -1.56
N ILE A 18 -18.34 19.22 -1.73
CA ILE A 18 -17.31 19.39 -2.75
C ILE A 18 -16.20 18.36 -2.50
N PHE A 19 -15.72 18.22 -1.27
CA PHE A 19 -14.70 17.24 -0.91
C PHE A 19 -15.17 15.79 -1.18
N GLY A 20 -16.42 15.48 -0.83
CA GLY A 20 -17.00 14.17 -1.15
C GLY A 20 -17.04 13.88 -2.64
N TRP A 21 -17.42 14.85 -3.47
CA TRP A 21 -17.38 14.70 -4.92
C TRP A 21 -15.96 14.54 -5.46
N ILE A 22 -14.99 15.30 -4.90
CA ILE A 22 -13.57 15.14 -5.27
C ILE A 22 -13.11 13.70 -5.01
N LEU A 23 -13.41 13.12 -3.84
CA LEU A 23 -13.07 11.74 -3.52
C LEU A 23 -13.67 10.73 -4.50
N ILE A 24 -14.94 10.90 -4.87
CA ILE A 24 -15.62 10.02 -5.83
C ILE A 24 -14.98 10.16 -7.21
N ILE A 25 -14.80 11.38 -7.70
CA ILE A 25 -14.26 11.66 -9.04
C ILE A 25 -12.84 11.13 -9.15
N THR A 26 -11.98 11.40 -8.17
CA THR A 26 -10.59 10.89 -8.16
C THR A 26 -10.55 9.37 -8.14
N SER A 27 -11.43 8.71 -7.38
CA SER A 27 -11.52 7.25 -7.38
C SER A 27 -11.97 6.69 -8.72
N ILE A 28 -12.98 7.30 -9.36
CA ILE A 28 -13.47 6.87 -10.68
C ILE A 28 -12.36 7.07 -11.73
N ILE A 29 -11.68 8.21 -11.75
CA ILE A 29 -10.58 8.48 -12.66
C ILE A 29 -9.45 7.46 -12.44
N SER A 30 -9.06 7.23 -11.19
CA SER A 30 -8.05 6.24 -10.86
C SER A 30 -8.45 4.84 -11.33
N PHE A 31 -9.71 4.44 -11.11
CA PHE A 31 -10.22 3.16 -11.56
C PHE A 31 -10.18 3.01 -13.09
N ILE A 32 -10.55 4.07 -13.83
CA ILE A 32 -10.52 4.07 -15.30
C ILE A 32 -9.09 3.94 -15.83
N ILE A 33 -8.11 4.58 -15.17
CA ILE A 33 -6.71 4.54 -15.58
C ILE A 33 -6.09 3.17 -15.24
N PHE A 34 -6.29 2.69 -14.00
CA PHE A 34 -5.57 1.50 -13.51
C PHE A 34 -6.17 0.17 -13.97
N THR A 35 -7.49 0.12 -14.16
CA THR A 35 -8.13 -1.16 -14.52
C THR A 35 -7.66 -1.71 -15.88
N PRO A 36 -7.60 -0.91 -16.96
CA PRO A 36 -7.09 -1.39 -18.25
C PRO A 36 -5.63 -1.84 -18.15
N THR A 37 -4.79 -1.04 -17.47
CA THR A 37 -3.37 -1.36 -17.26
C THR A 37 -3.20 -2.67 -16.49
N TYR A 38 -3.98 -2.87 -15.42
CA TYR A 38 -3.96 -4.10 -14.65
C TYR A 38 -4.44 -5.32 -15.46
N ILE A 39 -5.52 -5.17 -16.23
CA ILE A 39 -6.03 -6.25 -17.08
C ILE A 39 -5.01 -6.63 -18.17
N ASN A 40 -4.42 -5.62 -18.81
CA ASN A 40 -3.37 -5.84 -19.81
C ASN A 40 -2.17 -6.57 -19.19
N TRP A 41 -1.69 -6.11 -18.04
CA TRP A 41 -0.64 -6.79 -17.30
C TRP A 41 -0.99 -8.24 -16.97
N LYS A 42 -2.17 -8.49 -16.38
CA LYS A 42 -2.60 -9.85 -16.03
C LYS A 42 -2.71 -10.80 -17.22
N SER A 43 -3.03 -10.28 -18.40
CA SER A 43 -3.02 -11.09 -19.62
C SER A 43 -1.61 -11.49 -20.04
N LYS A 44 -0.64 -10.58 -19.85
CA LYS A 44 0.77 -10.79 -20.21
C LYS A 44 1.52 -11.64 -19.16
N GLU A 45 1.19 -11.51 -17.86
CA GLU A 45 1.86 -12.22 -16.77
C GLU A 45 2.02 -13.73 -17.03
N LYS A 46 1.05 -14.36 -17.71
CA LYS A 46 1.11 -15.79 -18.05
C LYS A 46 2.20 -16.14 -19.06
N SER A 47 2.56 -15.21 -19.92
CA SER A 47 3.54 -15.37 -21.00
C SER A 47 4.94 -14.90 -20.60
N TYR A 48 5.10 -14.35 -19.41
CA TYR A 48 6.35 -13.81 -18.91
C TYR A 48 6.79 -14.49 -17.62
N ASN A 49 8.10 -14.60 -17.42
CA ASN A 49 8.72 -14.97 -16.16
C ASN A 49 9.31 -13.73 -15.49
N LYS A 50 9.23 -13.69 -14.16
CA LYS A 50 9.92 -12.66 -13.37
C LYS A 50 11.38 -13.02 -13.29
N GLU A 51 12.26 -12.14 -13.81
CA GLU A 51 13.70 -12.33 -13.86
C GLU A 51 14.45 -11.20 -13.17
N TYR A 52 15.66 -11.48 -12.74
CA TYR A 52 16.56 -10.57 -12.05
C TYR A 52 17.71 -10.23 -12.98
N VAL A 53 17.61 -9.06 -13.61
CA VAL A 53 18.53 -8.61 -14.66
C VAL A 53 19.64 -7.76 -14.04
N TYR A 54 20.87 -8.04 -14.39
CA TYR A 54 22.07 -7.29 -13.95
C TYR A 54 22.86 -6.78 -15.14
N SER A 55 23.65 -5.74 -14.91
CA SER A 55 24.56 -5.17 -15.91
C SER A 55 25.92 -5.86 -15.85
N ASP A 56 26.48 -6.12 -17.02
CA ASP A 56 27.85 -6.60 -17.20
C ASP A 56 28.45 -5.86 -18.42
N TYR A 57 29.37 -4.92 -18.17
CA TYR A 57 29.92 -4.02 -19.18
C TYR A 57 28.90 -3.32 -20.07
N GLY A 58 27.80 -2.84 -19.47
CA GLY A 58 26.73 -2.11 -20.15
C GLY A 58 25.73 -2.99 -20.90
N ASN A 59 25.92 -4.31 -20.92
CA ASN A 59 24.92 -5.25 -21.43
C ASN A 59 24.11 -5.84 -20.27
N LEU A 60 22.82 -6.07 -20.51
CA LEU A 60 21.91 -6.61 -19.52
C LEU A 60 21.73 -8.11 -19.68
N TYR A 61 21.81 -8.84 -18.57
CA TYR A 61 21.72 -10.30 -18.54
C TYR A 61 20.88 -10.78 -17.37
N TYR A 62 20.33 -11.97 -17.52
CA TYR A 62 19.76 -12.74 -16.40
C TYR A 62 20.13 -14.22 -16.53
N GLU A 63 19.96 -14.98 -15.45
CA GLU A 63 20.26 -16.42 -15.40
C GLU A 63 18.95 -17.21 -15.53
N ASP A 64 18.87 -18.10 -16.52
CA ASP A 64 17.79 -19.07 -16.67
C ASP A 64 18.37 -20.50 -16.55
N GLY A 65 18.29 -21.06 -15.35
CA GLY A 65 19.01 -22.27 -14.98
C GLY A 65 20.52 -22.07 -14.99
N ASN A 66 21.22 -22.70 -15.94
CA ASN A 66 22.67 -22.57 -16.12
C ASN A 66 23.05 -21.63 -17.28
N ASP A 67 22.07 -21.10 -17.99
CA ASP A 67 22.28 -20.27 -19.18
C ASP A 67 22.24 -18.78 -18.81
N LYS A 68 23.24 -18.02 -19.30
CA LYS A 68 23.25 -16.56 -19.21
C LYS A 68 22.57 -15.99 -20.45
N ILE A 69 21.40 -15.38 -20.29
CA ILE A 69 20.58 -14.81 -21.36
C ILE A 69 20.82 -13.30 -21.44
N SER A 70 21.13 -12.80 -22.64
CA SER A 70 21.25 -11.37 -22.93
C SER A 70 19.87 -10.76 -23.15
N VAL A 71 19.59 -9.60 -22.56
CA VAL A 71 18.36 -8.82 -22.81
C VAL A 71 18.64 -7.86 -23.98
N GLU A 72 17.91 -7.99 -25.08
CA GLU A 72 18.10 -7.16 -26.27
C GLU A 72 17.08 -6.03 -26.37
N LYS A 73 15.84 -6.28 -25.90
CA LYS A 73 14.77 -5.28 -25.93
C LYS A 73 14.05 -5.20 -24.60
N ILE A 74 13.83 -3.99 -24.15
CA ILE A 74 13.10 -3.69 -22.95
C ILE A 74 11.90 -2.85 -23.32
N TYR A 75 10.72 -3.27 -22.84
CA TYR A 75 9.47 -2.57 -23.03
C TYR A 75 8.99 -2.01 -21.69
N ASP A 76 8.24 -0.93 -21.73
CA ASP A 76 7.43 -0.50 -20.61
C ASP A 76 6.10 -1.28 -20.55
N ILE A 77 5.23 -0.92 -19.60
CA ILE A 77 3.91 -1.55 -19.46
C ILE A 77 2.94 -1.23 -20.61
N TYR A 78 3.27 -0.25 -21.45
CA TYR A 78 2.47 0.20 -22.60
C TYR A 78 3.01 -0.33 -23.92
N ASP A 79 4.01 -1.24 -23.89
CA ASP A 79 4.70 -1.82 -25.05
C ASP A 79 5.58 -0.81 -25.83
N GLU A 80 5.98 0.29 -25.18
CA GLU A 80 6.96 1.20 -25.74
C GLU A 80 8.38 0.69 -25.41
N VAL A 81 9.26 0.70 -26.42
CA VAL A 81 10.68 0.32 -26.23
C VAL A 81 11.37 1.41 -25.42
N ILE A 82 12.01 0.99 -24.34
CA ILE A 82 12.77 1.89 -23.46
C ILE A 82 14.24 1.49 -23.41
N GLU A 83 15.10 2.48 -23.21
CA GLU A 83 16.51 2.26 -22.89
C GLU A 83 16.68 2.30 -21.37
N LEU A 84 17.27 1.27 -20.81
CA LEU A 84 17.52 1.16 -19.38
C LEU A 84 19.01 0.92 -19.14
N ASN A 85 19.64 1.81 -18.41
CA ASN A 85 21.02 1.65 -17.96
C ASN A 85 21.02 1.25 -16.48
N VAL A 86 21.24 -0.03 -16.21
CA VAL A 86 21.36 -0.55 -14.85
C VAL A 86 22.82 -0.41 -14.43
N PRO A 87 23.13 0.35 -13.38
CA PRO A 87 24.51 0.49 -12.89
C PRO A 87 25.07 -0.85 -12.41
N ASP A 88 26.41 -0.93 -12.37
CA ASP A 88 27.10 -2.06 -11.76
C ASP A 88 26.66 -2.24 -10.30
N LYS A 89 26.52 -3.50 -9.88
CA LYS A 89 26.04 -3.92 -8.55
C LYS A 89 24.55 -3.67 -8.28
N GLU A 90 23.80 -3.13 -9.24
CA GLU A 90 22.33 -3.03 -9.14
C GLU A 90 21.64 -4.12 -9.95
N THR A 91 20.46 -4.51 -9.52
CA THR A 91 19.65 -5.55 -10.16
C THR A 91 18.28 -4.99 -10.51
N ALA A 92 17.93 -4.99 -11.79
CA ALA A 92 16.59 -4.65 -12.23
C ALA A 92 15.69 -5.88 -12.18
N VAL A 93 14.47 -5.71 -11.67
CA VAL A 93 13.43 -6.74 -11.76
C VAL A 93 12.65 -6.52 -13.03
N MET A 94 12.72 -7.50 -13.93
CA MET A 94 12.03 -7.47 -15.22
C MET A 94 11.16 -8.71 -15.37
N TYR A 95 10.24 -8.65 -16.32
CA TYR A 95 9.44 -9.80 -16.73
C TYR A 95 9.82 -10.15 -18.16
N CYS A 96 10.50 -11.28 -18.34
CA CYS A 96 11.04 -11.70 -19.62
C CYS A 96 10.13 -12.74 -20.29
N SER A 97 9.97 -12.63 -21.59
CA SER A 97 9.08 -13.47 -22.39
C SER A 97 9.52 -14.93 -22.35
N LYS A 98 8.58 -15.86 -22.18
CA LYS A 98 8.84 -17.30 -22.26
C LYS A 98 9.16 -17.76 -23.68
N GLU A 99 8.61 -17.06 -24.69
CA GLU A 99 8.81 -17.39 -26.10
C GLU A 99 10.09 -16.75 -26.66
N ASN A 100 10.28 -15.46 -26.38
CA ASN A 100 11.49 -14.71 -26.75
C ASN A 100 12.20 -14.21 -25.51
N LYS A 101 13.07 -15.03 -24.95
CA LYS A 101 13.79 -14.78 -23.69
C LYS A 101 14.62 -13.49 -23.69
N GLN A 102 14.95 -12.93 -24.86
CA GLN A 102 15.71 -11.69 -25.00
C GLN A 102 14.86 -10.42 -24.89
N GLU A 103 13.52 -10.57 -24.85
CA GLU A 103 12.57 -9.46 -24.72
C GLU A 103 11.96 -9.44 -23.31
N CYS A 104 12.12 -8.31 -22.60
CA CYS A 104 11.67 -8.15 -21.23
C CYS A 104 10.83 -6.89 -21.07
N ILE A 105 9.93 -6.89 -20.07
CA ILE A 105 9.17 -5.72 -19.66
C ILE A 105 9.74 -5.23 -18.33
N TYR A 106 10.08 -3.95 -18.25
CA TYR A 106 10.54 -3.31 -17.02
C TYR A 106 9.42 -2.56 -16.33
N PHE A 107 9.31 -2.78 -15.02
CA PHE A 107 8.45 -2.02 -14.15
C PHE A 107 9.32 -1.24 -13.16
N ASP A 108 9.18 0.08 -13.17
CA ASP A 108 9.74 0.89 -12.09
C ASP A 108 8.98 0.62 -10.79
N LEU A 109 9.62 -0.11 -9.90
CA LEU A 109 9.04 -0.49 -8.59
C LEU A 109 8.82 0.72 -7.67
N ASN A 110 9.45 1.86 -7.94
CA ASN A 110 9.24 3.09 -7.17
C ASN A 110 8.07 3.92 -7.66
N ASN A 111 7.63 3.70 -8.87
CA ASN A 111 6.45 4.39 -9.37
C ASN A 111 5.22 3.88 -8.59
N SER A 112 4.53 4.79 -7.92
CA SER A 112 3.31 4.49 -7.14
C SER A 112 2.22 3.78 -7.98
N ILE A 113 2.19 4.03 -9.28
CA ILE A 113 1.31 3.38 -10.25
C ILE A 113 1.67 1.90 -10.38
N ASN A 114 2.95 1.60 -10.54
CA ASN A 114 3.44 0.24 -10.68
C ASN A 114 3.29 -0.55 -9.38
N GLN A 115 3.48 0.10 -8.23
CA GLN A 115 3.19 -0.52 -6.93
C GLN A 115 1.70 -0.85 -6.77
N GLY A 116 0.82 0.00 -7.26
CA GLY A 116 -0.63 -0.26 -7.30
C GLY A 116 -0.99 -1.44 -8.18
N ILE A 117 -0.32 -1.61 -9.32
CA ILE A 117 -0.50 -2.78 -10.21
C ILE A 117 0.00 -4.06 -9.54
N LEU A 118 1.15 -3.99 -8.86
CA LEU A 118 1.75 -5.13 -8.18
C LEU A 118 1.03 -5.49 -6.87
N ASN A 119 0.34 -4.55 -6.24
CA ASN A 119 -0.49 -4.79 -5.05
C ASN A 119 -1.94 -4.33 -5.27
N PRO A 120 -2.70 -5.01 -6.15
CA PRO A 120 -4.05 -4.61 -6.52
C PRO A 120 -5.03 -4.59 -5.33
N ILE A 121 -4.80 -5.43 -4.32
CA ILE A 121 -5.66 -5.50 -3.13
C ILE A 121 -5.61 -4.18 -2.36
N PHE A 122 -4.41 -3.65 -2.11
CA PHE A 122 -4.25 -2.36 -1.44
C PHE A 122 -4.93 -1.23 -2.22
N TRP A 123 -4.73 -1.21 -3.54
CA TRP A 123 -5.30 -0.20 -4.43
C TRP A 123 -6.83 -0.25 -4.47
N ILE A 124 -7.41 -1.44 -4.60
CA ILE A 124 -8.86 -1.64 -4.56
C ILE A 124 -9.43 -1.18 -3.22
N LEU A 125 -8.80 -1.55 -2.10
CA LEU A 125 -9.24 -1.12 -0.77
C LEU A 125 -9.20 0.40 -0.61
N LEU A 126 -8.15 1.06 -1.12
CA LEU A 126 -8.02 2.51 -1.10
C LEU A 126 -9.12 3.19 -1.92
N MET A 127 -9.40 2.71 -3.13
CA MET A 127 -10.49 3.23 -3.96
C MET A 127 -11.86 3.04 -3.31
N LEU A 128 -12.14 1.86 -2.78
CA LEU A 128 -13.38 1.58 -2.06
C LEU A 128 -13.53 2.48 -0.83
N CYS A 129 -12.45 2.73 -0.10
CA CYS A 129 -12.42 3.67 1.02
C CYS A 129 -12.81 5.09 0.54
N PHE A 130 -12.24 5.57 -0.55
CA PHE A 130 -12.54 6.91 -1.09
C PHE A 130 -13.96 7.02 -1.60
N ILE A 131 -14.48 6.02 -2.33
CA ILE A 131 -15.87 5.99 -2.81
C ILE A 131 -16.83 5.99 -1.63
N ALA A 132 -16.65 5.11 -0.64
CA ALA A 132 -17.52 5.02 0.52
C ALA A 132 -17.56 6.33 1.31
N ASN A 133 -16.39 6.93 1.57
CA ASN A 133 -16.31 8.23 2.24
C ASN A 133 -16.90 9.36 1.37
N GLY A 134 -16.65 9.35 0.07
CA GLY A 134 -17.23 10.32 -0.87
C GLY A 134 -18.76 10.27 -0.86
N ILE A 135 -19.36 9.09 -0.94
CA ILE A 135 -20.83 8.89 -0.81
C ILE A 135 -21.31 9.40 0.56
N PHE A 136 -20.60 9.03 1.62
CA PHE A 136 -20.95 9.46 2.97
C PHE A 136 -20.94 10.98 3.12
N PHE A 137 -19.91 11.67 2.61
CA PHE A 137 -19.81 13.15 2.65
C PHE A 137 -20.86 13.84 1.79
N THR A 138 -21.25 13.26 0.65
CA THR A 138 -22.26 13.85 -0.25
C THR A 138 -23.70 13.63 0.21
N THR A 139 -23.98 12.45 0.78
CA THR A 139 -25.35 12.05 1.16
C THR A 139 -25.75 12.44 2.57
N ASN A 140 -24.78 12.79 3.43
CA ASN A 140 -25.07 13.13 4.81
C ASN A 140 -25.97 14.36 4.89
N LYS A 141 -27.24 14.14 5.17
CA LYS A 141 -28.27 15.18 5.26
C LYS A 141 -28.03 16.03 6.48
N ARG A 142 -28.12 17.35 6.28
CA ARG A 142 -28.06 18.38 7.32
C ARG A 142 -29.11 18.14 8.40
N VAL A 143 -28.77 18.65 9.58
CA VAL A 143 -29.56 18.86 10.78
C VAL A 143 -31.06 18.80 10.52
N LYS A 144 -31.72 17.83 11.11
CA LYS A 144 -33.20 17.88 11.31
C LYS A 144 -33.50 18.98 12.33
N LYS A 145 -34.31 19.93 11.95
CA LYS A 145 -34.96 20.81 12.93
C LYS A 145 -35.84 19.93 13.79
N ASP A 146 -35.77 20.10 15.11
CA ASP A 146 -36.71 19.47 16.03
C ASP A 146 -38.11 20.05 15.83
N THR A 147 -39.11 19.35 16.32
CA THR A 147 -40.52 19.79 16.30
C THR A 147 -40.74 21.19 16.87
N ASN A 148 -39.82 21.68 17.70
CA ASN A 148 -39.82 23.03 18.29
C ASN A 148 -39.00 24.05 17.50
N GLY A 149 -38.51 23.73 16.30
CA GLY A 149 -37.70 24.65 15.47
C GLY A 149 -36.24 24.84 15.91
N GLU A 150 -35.80 24.21 17.00
CA GLU A 150 -34.43 24.26 17.47
C GLU A 150 -33.51 23.42 16.60
N GLU A 151 -32.41 24.03 16.15
CA GLU A 151 -31.37 23.35 15.38
C GLU A 151 -30.63 22.36 16.30
N LYS A 152 -30.88 21.06 16.19
CA LYS A 152 -30.01 20.05 16.79
C LYS A 152 -28.64 20.12 16.17
N THR A 153 -27.64 20.54 16.93
CA THR A 153 -26.24 20.51 16.52
C THR A 153 -25.83 19.06 16.24
N SER A 154 -25.73 18.72 14.97
CA SER A 154 -25.28 17.39 14.60
C SER A 154 -23.76 17.34 14.67
N LEU A 155 -23.21 16.32 15.32
CA LEU A 155 -21.79 15.94 15.26
C LEU A 155 -21.37 15.49 13.86
N SER A 156 -22.18 15.76 12.84
CA SER A 156 -22.04 15.15 11.50
C SER A 156 -20.69 15.39 10.85
N SER A 157 -20.13 16.59 10.98
CA SER A 157 -18.85 16.92 10.31
C SER A 157 -17.65 16.24 10.99
N ILE A 158 -17.64 16.23 12.31
CA ILE A 158 -16.60 15.55 13.09
C ILE A 158 -16.74 14.03 12.91
N TYR A 159 -17.97 13.52 12.91
CA TYR A 159 -18.24 12.12 12.66
C TYR A 159 -17.73 11.67 11.29
N MET A 160 -17.89 12.47 10.24
CA MET A 160 -17.34 12.21 8.92
C MET A 160 -15.82 12.04 8.96
N LEU A 161 -15.13 12.92 9.69
CA LEU A 161 -13.66 12.83 9.84
C LEU A 161 -13.29 11.51 10.55
N TYR A 162 -14.00 11.13 11.61
CA TYR A 162 -13.71 9.86 12.30
C TYR A 162 -13.96 8.64 11.42
N VAL A 163 -15.04 8.62 10.63
CA VAL A 163 -15.30 7.53 9.67
C VAL A 163 -14.19 7.45 8.62
N PHE A 164 -13.71 8.60 8.12
CA PHE A 164 -12.61 8.64 7.17
C PHE A 164 -11.31 8.10 7.78
N ILE A 165 -10.92 8.56 8.97
CA ILE A 165 -9.72 8.07 9.66
C ILE A 165 -9.84 6.57 10.00
N PHE A 166 -11.04 6.11 10.42
CA PHE A 166 -11.29 4.69 10.67
C PHE A 166 -11.07 3.84 9.42
N SER A 167 -11.61 4.27 8.28
CA SER A 167 -11.45 3.56 7.01
C SER A 167 -10.01 3.55 6.51
N LEU A 168 -9.25 4.64 6.70
CA LEU A 168 -7.80 4.66 6.45
C LEU A 168 -7.07 3.69 7.38
N GLY A 169 -7.45 3.62 8.64
CA GLY A 169 -6.90 2.62 9.58
C GLY A 169 -7.06 1.19 9.08
N LEU A 170 -8.22 0.85 8.51
CA LEU A 170 -8.45 -0.46 7.90
C LEU A 170 -7.56 -0.68 6.66
N VAL A 171 -7.38 0.32 5.80
CA VAL A 171 -6.51 0.24 4.61
C VAL A 171 -5.06 -0.03 5.01
N PHE A 172 -4.57 0.57 6.10
CA PHE A 172 -3.22 0.31 6.60
C PHE A 172 -3.10 -1.04 7.31
N LEU A 173 -4.10 -1.44 8.08
CA LEU A 173 -4.04 -2.65 8.92
C LEU A 173 -4.22 -3.94 8.12
N LEU A 174 -5.22 -4.01 7.23
CA LEU A 174 -5.61 -5.26 6.57
C LEU A 174 -4.46 -5.90 5.75
N PRO A 175 -3.70 -5.15 4.93
CA PRO A 175 -2.56 -5.73 4.21
C PRO A 175 -1.49 -6.28 5.15
N GLN A 176 -1.23 -5.59 6.27
CA GLN A 176 -0.22 -6.04 7.24
C GLN A 176 -0.64 -7.31 7.98
N VAL A 177 -1.93 -7.43 8.32
CA VAL A 177 -2.49 -8.66 8.90
C VAL A 177 -2.39 -9.82 7.91
N PHE A 178 -2.70 -9.58 6.64
CA PHE A 178 -2.57 -10.59 5.59
C PHE A 178 -1.12 -11.03 5.40
N ASN A 179 -0.18 -10.09 5.35
CA ASN A 179 1.25 -10.39 5.25
C ASN A 179 1.74 -11.18 6.48
N ALA A 180 1.32 -10.78 7.69
CA ALA A 180 1.66 -11.50 8.91
C ALA A 180 1.12 -12.94 8.90
N PHE A 181 -0.10 -13.14 8.40
CA PHE A 181 -0.70 -14.48 8.25
C PHE A 181 0.08 -15.34 7.26
N ASN A 182 0.44 -14.80 6.10
CA ASN A 182 1.26 -15.49 5.10
C ASN A 182 2.64 -15.88 5.67
N TYR A 183 3.25 -14.98 6.43
CA TYR A 183 4.52 -15.28 7.12
C TYR A 183 4.39 -16.42 8.13
N LEU A 184 3.35 -16.41 8.96
CA LEU A 184 3.13 -17.49 9.93
C LEU A 184 2.90 -18.83 9.23
N LYS A 185 2.15 -18.83 8.12
CA LYS A 185 1.94 -20.01 7.29
C LYS A 185 3.27 -20.50 6.71
N LEU A 186 4.04 -19.59 6.11
CA LEU A 186 5.35 -19.93 5.56
C LEU A 186 6.28 -20.49 6.64
N LYS A 187 6.34 -19.85 7.82
CA LYS A 187 7.18 -20.30 8.94
C LYS A 187 6.87 -21.74 9.38
N ASN A 188 5.60 -22.13 9.38
CA ASN A 188 5.20 -23.47 9.81
C ASN A 188 5.58 -24.56 8.80
N ASP A 189 5.56 -24.23 7.49
CA ASP A 189 5.81 -25.17 6.39
C ASP A 189 7.21 -24.99 5.76
N SER A 190 8.11 -24.24 6.42
CA SER A 190 9.41 -23.87 5.86
C SER A 190 10.59 -24.65 6.41
N ASN A 191 11.67 -24.61 5.63
CA ASN A 191 13.04 -24.85 6.09
C ASN A 191 13.77 -23.52 6.25
N ILE A 192 14.90 -23.54 6.95
CA ILE A 192 15.78 -22.38 7.11
C ILE A 192 16.99 -22.56 6.20
N THR A 193 17.39 -21.48 5.54
CA THR A 193 18.65 -21.40 4.80
C THR A 193 19.33 -20.06 5.08
N THR A 194 20.56 -19.91 4.59
CA THR A 194 21.32 -18.66 4.69
C THR A 194 21.33 -17.98 3.34
N ALA A 195 20.91 -16.71 3.33
CA ALA A 195 20.98 -15.85 2.14
C ALA A 195 22.15 -14.88 2.26
N THR A 196 22.78 -14.55 1.15
CA THR A 196 23.90 -13.61 1.03
C THR A 196 23.51 -12.42 0.19
N ILE A 197 23.73 -11.20 0.68
CA ILE A 197 23.48 -9.96 -0.07
C ILE A 197 24.57 -9.81 -1.14
N TYR A 198 24.16 -9.50 -2.39
CA TYR A 198 25.11 -9.31 -3.47
C TYR A 198 24.82 -8.09 -4.36
N SER A 199 23.61 -7.51 -4.24
CA SER A 199 23.15 -6.42 -5.10
C SER A 199 22.03 -5.63 -4.39
N GLU A 200 21.59 -4.54 -5.01
CA GLU A 200 20.38 -3.82 -4.63
C GLU A 200 19.41 -3.68 -5.82
N ILE A 201 18.17 -3.32 -5.54
CA ILE A 201 17.19 -3.04 -6.59
C ILE A 201 17.52 -1.72 -7.25
N TYR A 202 17.67 -1.77 -8.56
CA TYR A 202 17.77 -0.60 -9.42
C TYR A 202 16.54 0.29 -9.29
N ASN A 203 16.80 1.59 -9.12
CA ASN A 203 15.77 2.60 -8.89
C ASN A 203 16.04 3.83 -9.74
N LEU A 204 15.16 4.13 -10.71
CA LEU A 204 15.23 5.36 -11.48
C LEU A 204 14.99 6.58 -10.58
N GLY A 205 16.05 7.33 -10.26
CA GLY A 205 15.93 8.70 -9.73
C GLY A 205 15.83 8.87 -8.21
N THR A 206 16.34 7.95 -7.41
CA THR A 206 16.42 8.18 -5.97
C THR A 206 17.84 8.47 -5.51
N ASP A 207 18.09 9.73 -5.09
CA ASP A 207 19.27 10.13 -4.30
C ASP A 207 19.14 9.75 -2.81
N SER A 208 18.38 8.71 -2.49
CA SER A 208 18.15 8.32 -1.11
C SER A 208 19.16 7.27 -0.66
N ASN A 209 19.70 7.42 0.55
CA ASN A 209 20.49 6.38 1.22
C ASN A 209 19.67 5.14 1.61
N LEU A 210 18.53 4.93 0.96
CA LEU A 210 17.63 3.81 1.19
C LEU A 210 17.70 2.85 0.00
N TYR A 211 18.03 1.60 0.27
CA TYR A 211 18.12 0.58 -0.77
C TYR A 211 17.35 -0.71 -0.37
N LYS A 212 16.96 -1.49 -1.36
CA LYS A 212 16.41 -2.83 -1.18
C LYS A 212 17.46 -3.86 -1.53
N PRO A 213 18.02 -4.57 -0.54
CA PRO A 213 19.05 -5.57 -0.82
C PRO A 213 18.48 -6.76 -1.60
N VAL A 214 19.23 -7.18 -2.59
CA VAL A 214 19.01 -8.42 -3.35
C VAL A 214 19.98 -9.46 -2.82
N SER A 215 19.45 -10.64 -2.49
CA SER A 215 20.23 -11.72 -1.90
C SER A 215 20.02 -13.01 -2.69
N TYR A 216 20.99 -13.89 -2.66
CA TYR A 216 20.83 -15.25 -3.18
C TYR A 216 20.93 -16.28 -2.05
N TYR A 217 20.31 -17.42 -2.25
CA TYR A 217 20.42 -18.60 -1.40
C TYR A 217 20.34 -19.88 -2.24
N TYR A 218 20.76 -20.99 -1.67
CA TYR A 218 20.77 -22.28 -2.34
C TYR A 218 19.81 -23.26 -1.63
N VAL A 219 19.06 -24.00 -2.45
CA VAL A 219 18.28 -25.17 -2.04
C VAL A 219 18.58 -26.29 -3.02
N ASP A 220 19.05 -27.42 -2.54
CA ASP A 220 19.40 -28.58 -3.36
C ASP A 220 20.35 -28.27 -4.55
N ASN A 221 21.34 -27.39 -4.32
CA ASN A 221 22.31 -26.86 -5.29
C ASN A 221 21.71 -25.95 -6.37
N GLN A 222 20.42 -25.60 -6.30
CA GLN A 222 19.80 -24.60 -7.15
C GLN A 222 19.83 -23.23 -6.48
N LYS A 223 20.23 -22.20 -7.24
CA LYS A 223 20.29 -20.80 -6.80
C LYS A 223 18.91 -20.15 -6.89
N TYR A 224 18.51 -19.47 -5.83
CA TYR A 224 17.28 -18.68 -5.75
C TYR A 224 17.62 -17.26 -5.33
N ILE A 225 16.80 -16.30 -5.78
CA ILE A 225 16.95 -14.87 -5.46
C ILE A 225 15.88 -14.46 -4.46
N TYR A 226 16.29 -13.68 -3.47
CA TYR A 226 15.41 -13.06 -2.49
C TYR A 226 15.60 -11.55 -2.46
N ILE A 227 14.53 -10.80 -2.58
CA ILE A 227 14.51 -9.35 -2.44
C ILE A 227 13.82 -9.00 -1.14
N ASN A 228 14.49 -8.20 -0.31
CA ASN A 228 13.87 -7.73 0.92
C ASN A 228 12.73 -6.74 0.59
N ASP A 229 11.56 -6.94 1.19
CA ASP A 229 10.41 -6.04 1.00
C ASP A 229 10.63 -4.66 1.64
N LEU A 230 11.51 -4.57 2.64
CA LEU A 230 11.80 -3.34 3.35
C LEU A 230 13.07 -2.67 2.81
N TYR A 231 13.01 -1.35 2.69
CA TYR A 231 14.18 -0.54 2.48
C TYR A 231 15.08 -0.56 3.72
N ILE A 232 16.39 -0.56 3.47
CA ILE A 232 17.43 -0.46 4.51
C ILE A 232 18.15 0.86 4.28
N GLU A 233 18.40 1.61 5.36
CA GLU A 233 19.23 2.80 5.34
C GLU A 233 20.70 2.42 5.42
N GLY A 234 21.53 3.01 4.56
CA GLY A 234 22.97 2.79 4.56
C GLY A 234 23.58 2.74 3.16
N ASN A 235 24.78 2.17 3.08
CA ASN A 235 25.51 1.95 1.84
C ASN A 235 25.52 0.45 1.51
N LEU A 236 25.17 0.10 0.28
CA LEU A 236 25.22 -1.27 -0.20
C LEU A 236 26.62 -1.89 -0.06
N ASP A 237 27.67 -1.13 -0.37
CA ASP A 237 29.05 -1.62 -0.32
C ASP A 237 29.44 -2.16 1.08
N ASP A 238 28.88 -1.59 2.14
CA ASP A 238 29.11 -2.05 3.52
C ASP A 238 28.37 -3.34 3.87
N THR A 239 27.37 -3.74 3.05
CA THR A 239 26.49 -4.88 3.30
C THR A 239 26.68 -6.03 2.30
N ILE A 240 27.34 -5.83 1.16
CA ILE A 240 27.67 -6.90 0.21
C ILE A 240 28.48 -8.00 0.91
N GLY A 241 28.06 -9.24 0.71
CA GLY A 241 28.67 -10.42 1.32
C GLY A 241 28.12 -10.73 2.73
N THR A 242 27.33 -9.83 3.33
CA THR A 242 26.69 -10.16 4.62
C THR A 242 25.61 -11.22 4.45
N THR A 243 25.43 -12.02 5.48
CA THR A 243 24.49 -13.15 5.47
C THR A 243 23.40 -12.99 6.51
N PHE A 244 22.22 -13.57 6.23
CA PHE A 244 21.10 -13.64 7.18
C PHE A 244 20.28 -14.90 6.98
N GLU A 245 19.53 -15.28 8.02
CA GLU A 245 18.64 -16.45 7.95
C GLU A 245 17.33 -16.12 7.21
N LEU A 246 16.92 -17.08 6.37
CA LEU A 246 15.74 -17.01 5.52
C LEU A 246 14.89 -18.27 5.70
N TYR A 247 13.57 -18.08 5.79
CA TYR A 247 12.60 -19.16 5.66
C TYR A 247 12.23 -19.36 4.19
N TYR A 248 12.22 -20.59 3.70
CA TYR A 248 11.72 -20.90 2.37
C TYR A 248 10.70 -22.03 2.41
N ASN A 249 9.72 -22.02 1.51
CA ASN A 249 8.72 -23.05 1.39
C ASN A 249 9.36 -24.35 0.83
N LYS A 250 9.19 -25.47 1.54
CA LYS A 250 9.74 -26.77 1.12
C LYS A 250 9.26 -27.23 -0.25
N ASN A 251 8.01 -26.91 -0.59
CA ASN A 251 7.38 -27.35 -1.84
C ASN A 251 7.58 -26.34 -2.98
N ASN A 252 7.92 -25.09 -2.65
CA ASN A 252 8.21 -24.03 -3.61
C ASN A 252 9.34 -23.15 -3.10
N PRO A 253 10.61 -23.52 -3.32
CA PRO A 253 11.74 -22.79 -2.79
C PRO A 253 11.85 -21.32 -3.20
N SER A 254 11.18 -20.90 -4.29
CA SER A 254 11.14 -19.49 -4.69
C SER A 254 10.31 -18.61 -3.73
N GLU A 255 9.44 -19.22 -2.93
CA GLU A 255 8.70 -18.53 -1.86
C GLU A 255 9.53 -18.49 -0.60
N ALA A 256 10.08 -17.32 -0.30
CA ALA A 256 10.96 -17.13 0.85
C ALA A 256 10.65 -15.84 1.59
N SER A 257 11.04 -15.76 2.87
CA SER A 257 10.89 -14.58 3.70
C SER A 257 12.01 -14.50 4.74
N LYS A 258 12.52 -13.30 4.99
CA LYS A 258 13.54 -13.08 6.01
C LYS A 258 13.01 -13.48 7.39
N LYS A 259 13.82 -14.20 8.15
CA LYS A 259 13.50 -14.54 9.53
C LYS A 259 13.38 -13.27 10.37
N GLY A 260 12.21 -13.04 10.94
CA GLY A 260 11.95 -11.96 11.89
C GLY A 260 11.16 -10.75 11.37
N ASN A 261 11.11 -10.48 10.04
CA ASN A 261 10.39 -9.30 9.52
C ASN A 261 9.68 -9.58 8.20
N SER A 262 8.39 -9.83 8.25
CA SER A 262 7.58 -10.06 7.05
C SER A 262 6.45 -9.04 6.86
N PHE A 263 6.31 -8.09 7.78
CA PHE A 263 5.26 -7.07 7.71
C PHE A 263 5.77 -5.76 8.31
N ASN A 264 5.24 -4.64 7.82
CA ASN A 264 5.61 -3.33 8.33
C ASN A 264 4.89 -3.06 9.66
N LEU A 265 5.59 -3.31 10.77
CA LEU A 265 5.06 -3.12 12.13
C LEU A 265 4.59 -1.69 12.38
N SER A 266 5.28 -0.68 11.84
CA SER A 266 4.91 0.73 12.00
C SER A 266 3.57 1.04 11.36
N LEU A 267 3.33 0.57 10.12
CA LEU A 267 2.04 0.73 9.44
C LEU A 267 0.91 -0.02 10.17
N MET A 268 1.21 -1.20 10.71
CA MET A 268 0.25 -1.96 11.51
C MET A 268 -0.14 -1.20 12.78
N ILE A 269 0.82 -0.64 13.51
CA ILE A 269 0.57 0.17 14.71
C ILE A 269 -0.24 1.42 14.36
N ILE A 270 0.10 2.14 13.29
CA ILE A 270 -0.65 3.32 12.82
C ILE A 270 -2.10 2.93 12.53
N GLY A 271 -2.32 1.84 11.79
CA GLY A 271 -3.66 1.34 11.48
C GLY A 271 -4.47 1.00 12.73
N ILE A 272 -3.85 0.30 13.69
CA ILE A 272 -4.48 -0.04 14.99
C ILE A 272 -4.82 1.24 15.77
N CYS A 273 -3.90 2.21 15.87
CA CYS A 273 -4.14 3.48 16.56
C CYS A 273 -5.32 4.24 15.95
N PHE A 274 -5.40 4.33 14.61
CA PHE A 274 -6.52 4.97 13.93
C PHE A 274 -7.85 4.29 14.25
N ILE A 275 -7.90 2.96 14.24
CA ILE A 275 -9.10 2.19 14.54
C ILE A 275 -9.49 2.39 16.01
N ILE A 276 -8.58 2.20 16.96
CA ILE A 276 -8.87 2.34 18.40
C ILE A 276 -9.37 3.73 18.71
N PHE A 277 -8.69 4.77 18.21
CA PHE A 277 -9.06 6.16 18.48
C PHE A 277 -10.43 6.52 17.90
N THR A 278 -10.79 6.00 16.73
CA THR A 278 -12.02 6.38 16.03
C THR A 278 -13.21 5.48 16.33
N THR A 279 -13.00 4.24 16.77
CA THR A 279 -14.06 3.25 17.09
C THR A 279 -15.14 3.80 18.02
N PRO A 280 -14.85 4.48 19.15
CA PRO A 280 -15.89 5.03 20.02
C PRO A 280 -16.80 6.04 19.31
N PHE A 281 -16.23 6.86 18.43
CA PHE A 281 -16.97 7.88 17.69
C PHE A 281 -17.82 7.28 16.56
N VAL A 282 -17.32 6.22 15.90
CA VAL A 282 -18.02 5.56 14.81
C VAL A 282 -19.20 4.73 15.32
N PHE A 283 -18.97 3.90 16.33
CA PHE A 283 -19.99 2.93 16.80
C PHE A 283 -20.90 3.47 17.91
N PHE A 284 -20.42 4.41 18.73
CA PHE A 284 -21.21 4.95 19.85
C PHE A 284 -21.77 6.35 19.59
N ARG A 285 -21.83 6.78 18.34
CA ARG A 285 -22.32 8.10 17.93
C ARG A 285 -23.63 8.48 18.62
N ASN A 286 -24.65 7.66 18.51
CA ASN A 286 -25.99 7.96 19.08
C ASN A 286 -25.96 8.13 20.60
N LYS A 287 -25.13 7.34 21.29
CA LYS A 287 -24.98 7.44 22.75
C LYS A 287 -24.27 8.74 23.15
N MET A 288 -23.29 9.18 22.37
CA MET A 288 -22.55 10.43 22.58
C MET A 288 -23.48 11.64 22.29
N GLU A 289 -24.20 11.64 21.16
CA GLU A 289 -25.15 12.69 20.81
C GLU A 289 -26.22 12.86 21.92
N ASN A 290 -26.77 11.76 22.43
CA ASN A 290 -27.73 11.78 23.51
C ASN A 290 -27.14 12.35 24.82
N ARG A 291 -25.91 12.02 25.17
CA ARG A 291 -25.24 12.59 26.36
C ARG A 291 -24.99 14.09 26.22
N ILE A 292 -24.49 14.55 25.05
CA ILE A 292 -24.26 15.96 24.79
C ILE A 292 -25.55 16.75 24.86
N ASN A 293 -26.63 16.26 24.24
CA ASN A 293 -27.93 16.90 24.24
C ASN A 293 -28.53 16.98 25.67
N LYS A 294 -28.37 15.92 26.48
CA LYS A 294 -28.79 15.90 27.88
C LYS A 294 -28.03 16.93 28.73
N ASN A 295 -26.71 17.03 28.54
CA ASN A 295 -25.90 18.01 29.26
C ASN A 295 -26.26 19.46 28.87
N LYS A 296 -26.56 19.74 27.61
CA LYS A 296 -27.04 21.05 27.14
C LYS A 296 -28.35 21.44 27.79
N GLN A 297 -29.30 20.52 27.92
CA GLN A 297 -30.58 20.77 28.62
C GLN A 297 -30.36 21.09 30.10
N ILE A 298 -29.43 20.42 30.76
CA ILE A 298 -29.12 20.68 32.17
C ILE A 298 -28.56 22.08 32.35
N ILE A 299 -27.61 22.49 31.48
CA ILE A 299 -26.99 23.82 31.54
C ILE A 299 -28.02 24.91 31.26
N SER A 300 -28.83 24.77 30.20
CA SER A 300 -29.89 25.76 29.91
C SER A 300 -30.91 25.92 31.03
N ASN A 301 -31.27 24.83 31.70
CA ASN A 301 -32.20 24.87 32.84
C ASN A 301 -31.58 25.49 34.09
N GLN A 302 -30.24 25.55 34.19
CA GLN A 302 -29.56 26.21 35.30
C GLN A 302 -29.41 27.73 35.10
N GLU A 303 -29.21 28.18 33.85
CA GLU A 303 -29.12 29.60 33.49
C GLU A 303 -30.46 30.36 33.68
N TRP A 304 -31.59 29.68 33.68
CA TRP A 304 -32.90 30.29 33.95
C TRP A 304 -33.27 30.38 35.44
N LYS A 305 -32.38 29.99 36.35
CA LYS A 305 -32.62 30.04 37.80
C LYS A 305 -31.80 31.11 38.51
N ILE A 306 -31.11 31.94 37.78
CA ILE A 306 -30.42 33.15 38.24
C ILE A 306 -31.18 34.38 37.77
#